data_c847a082f9fbe334a63f5328250aca73
#
_entry.id   c847a082f9fbe334a63f5328250aca73
#
_cell.length_a   1.000
_cell.length_b   1.000
_cell.length_c   1.000
_cell.angle_alpha   90.00
_cell.angle_beta   90.00
_cell.angle_gamma   90.00
#
_symmetry.space_group_name_H-M   'P 1'
#
loop_
_entity.id
_entity.type
_entity.pdbx_description
1 polymer ?
#
loop_
_entity_poly.entity_id
_entity_poly.type
_entity_poly.pdbx_seq_one_letter_code
_entity_poly.pdbx_strand_id
1 'polypeptide(L)'
;LTALPPMTSPDLPLPASDDAHPARKASISREDLLAAALALIGPHRSVSTLSLREVAREAGIAPNSFYRQFRDMDELTVALIDLAGRSLRTIIGEARQRAASSDRSVIRLSVETFMEQLRADDRLLHVLLREGTAGSDAFKHAVDRELNYFEDELRVDLIRLAAADGARLHEPALASKAITRLVFAMGATAVDLPPEKDPELIEQLTQMLRMIITGARTLAGSPPLR
;
A
#
# COMPACT_ATOMS: atom_id res chain seq x y z
N LEU A 1 -75.89 38.19 49.81
CA LEU A 1 -74.49 38.66 49.54
C LEU A 1 -73.57 37.48 49.46
N THR A 2 -73.37 37.00 48.24
CA THR A 2 -72.52 35.84 47.98
C THR A 2 -71.35 36.31 47.09
N ALA A 3 -70.17 36.23 47.64
CA ALA A 3 -68.92 36.58 46.95
C ALA A 3 -68.53 35.52 45.91
N LEU A 4 -68.19 35.95 44.70
CA LEU A 4 -67.60 35.12 43.66
C LEU A 4 -66.15 34.88 43.93
N PRO A 5 -65.62 33.65 43.60
CA PRO A 5 -64.22 33.36 43.71
C PRO A 5 -63.45 33.89 42.47
N PRO A 6 -62.15 34.16 42.62
CA PRO A 6 -61.27 34.64 41.51
C PRO A 6 -61.02 33.60 40.44
N MET A 7 -61.11 34.02 39.21
CA MET A 7 -60.72 33.23 38.05
C MET A 7 -59.20 33.13 37.91
N THR A 8 -58.66 31.92 37.99
CA THR A 8 -57.28 31.60 37.65
C THR A 8 -57.16 31.49 36.12
N SER A 9 -56.24 32.27 35.57
CA SER A 9 -55.83 32.17 34.15
C SER A 9 -55.08 30.84 33.86
N PRO A 10 -55.33 30.20 32.72
CA PRO A 10 -54.56 29.02 32.34
C PRO A 10 -53.17 29.43 31.85
N ASP A 11 -52.15 28.79 32.43
CA ASP A 11 -50.76 28.81 31.96
C ASP A 11 -50.69 28.29 30.52
N LEU A 12 -50.28 29.14 29.58
CA LEU A 12 -49.82 28.68 28.26
C LEU A 12 -48.43 28.07 28.37
N PRO A 13 -48.22 26.87 27.86
CA PRO A 13 -46.85 26.32 27.76
C PRO A 13 -46.08 27.11 26.69
N LEU A 14 -44.91 27.60 27.05
CA LEU A 14 -43.90 28.16 26.14
C LEU A 14 -43.49 27.10 25.12
N PRO A 15 -43.27 27.46 23.82
CA PRO A 15 -42.76 26.52 22.85
C PRO A 15 -41.31 26.14 23.22
N ALA A 16 -41.08 24.83 23.31
CA ALA A 16 -39.74 24.27 23.42
C ALA A 16 -38.92 24.77 22.21
N SER A 17 -37.87 25.49 22.49
CA SER A 17 -36.85 25.83 21.49
C SER A 17 -36.15 24.53 21.05
N ASP A 18 -36.52 24.06 19.87
CA ASP A 18 -35.89 22.98 19.17
C ASP A 18 -34.55 23.48 18.57
N ASP A 19 -33.58 23.71 19.46
CA ASP A 19 -32.17 23.93 19.08
C ASP A 19 -31.57 22.61 18.66
N ALA A 20 -32.08 22.04 17.55
CA ALA A 20 -31.38 21.05 16.79
C ALA A 20 -30.16 21.73 16.15
N HIS A 21 -29.03 21.78 16.87
CA HIS A 21 -27.74 22.07 16.30
C HIS A 21 -27.55 21.11 15.12
N PRO A 22 -27.32 21.59 13.88
CA PRO A 22 -26.99 20.69 12.78
C PRO A 22 -25.70 19.98 13.17
N ALA A 23 -25.75 18.65 13.23
CA ALA A 23 -24.62 17.80 13.48
C ALA A 23 -23.46 18.33 12.62
N ARG A 24 -22.39 18.78 13.28
CA ARG A 24 -21.17 19.27 12.63
C ARG A 24 -20.73 18.18 11.67
N LYS A 25 -20.92 18.38 10.35
CA LYS A 25 -20.41 17.46 9.33
C LYS A 25 -18.96 17.18 9.69
N ALA A 26 -18.65 15.92 10.03
CA ALA A 26 -17.30 15.51 10.33
C ALA A 26 -16.38 16.03 9.23
N SER A 27 -15.32 16.73 9.60
CA SER A 27 -14.36 17.23 8.61
C SER A 27 -13.73 16.03 7.93
N ILE A 28 -13.79 15.96 6.59
CA ILE A 28 -13.15 14.89 5.83
C ILE A 28 -11.69 14.76 6.25
N SER A 29 -11.25 13.55 6.50
CA SER A 29 -9.85 13.25 6.83
C SER A 29 -9.01 13.02 5.57
N ARG A 30 -7.68 12.98 5.75
CA ARG A 30 -6.74 12.61 4.69
C ARG A 30 -6.97 11.17 4.26
N GLU A 31 -7.23 10.29 5.21
CA GLU A 31 -7.49 8.87 5.03
C GLU A 31 -8.79 8.62 4.22
N ASP A 32 -9.84 9.40 4.46
CA ASP A 32 -11.09 9.29 3.69
C ASP A 32 -10.86 9.62 2.21
N LEU A 33 -10.04 10.62 1.91
CA LEU A 33 -9.70 10.97 0.52
C LEU A 33 -8.82 9.91 -0.15
N LEU A 34 -7.89 9.30 0.58
CA LEU A 34 -7.10 8.17 0.10
C LEU A 34 -7.98 6.96 -0.18
N ALA A 35 -8.92 6.64 0.72
CA ALA A 35 -9.88 5.55 0.53
C ALA A 35 -10.79 5.80 -0.68
N ALA A 36 -11.30 7.03 -0.87
CA ALA A 36 -12.09 7.41 -2.03
C ALA A 36 -11.30 7.28 -3.34
N ALA A 37 -10.05 7.71 -3.35
CA ALA A 37 -9.19 7.56 -4.52
C ALA A 37 -8.94 6.07 -4.84
N LEU A 38 -8.64 5.24 -3.84
CA LEU A 38 -8.49 3.80 -3.99
C LEU A 38 -9.77 3.13 -4.53
N ALA A 39 -10.95 3.57 -4.08
CA ALA A 39 -12.22 3.05 -4.58
C ALA A 39 -12.42 3.29 -6.08
N LEU A 40 -11.86 4.37 -6.61
CA LEU A 40 -11.91 4.72 -8.03
C LEU A 40 -10.86 4.02 -8.90
N ILE A 41 -9.79 3.47 -8.28
CA ILE A 41 -8.76 2.72 -8.98
C ILE A 41 -9.28 1.31 -9.23
N GLY A 42 -9.25 0.87 -10.47
CA GLY A 42 -9.58 -0.50 -10.87
C GLY A 42 -8.35 -1.19 -11.48
N PRO A 43 -8.48 -2.47 -11.83
CA PRO A 43 -7.38 -3.23 -12.43
C PRO A 43 -6.81 -2.62 -13.71
N HIS A 44 -7.58 -1.74 -14.38
CA HIS A 44 -7.18 -1.09 -15.64
C HIS A 44 -7.12 0.44 -15.53
N ARG A 45 -7.21 1.00 -14.33
CA ARG A 45 -7.23 2.46 -14.12
C ARG A 45 -6.09 2.91 -13.22
N SER A 46 -5.19 3.74 -13.77
CA SER A 46 -4.11 4.39 -13.04
C SER A 46 -4.62 5.58 -12.21
N VAL A 47 -3.94 5.89 -11.10
CA VAL A 47 -4.20 7.08 -10.29
C VAL A 47 -4.00 8.36 -11.10
N SER A 48 -3.04 8.36 -12.02
CA SER A 48 -2.74 9.52 -12.90
C SER A 48 -3.91 9.93 -13.80
N THR A 49 -4.92 9.06 -13.97
CA THR A 49 -6.13 9.36 -14.74
C THR A 49 -7.28 9.91 -13.89
N LEU A 50 -7.13 9.93 -12.56
CA LEU A 50 -8.14 10.46 -11.66
C LEU A 50 -8.13 11.98 -11.65
N SER A 51 -9.32 12.57 -11.61
CA SER A 51 -9.49 14.00 -11.38
C SER A 51 -9.89 14.29 -9.93
N LEU A 52 -9.49 15.46 -9.41
CA LEU A 52 -9.90 15.94 -8.11
C LEU A 52 -11.42 15.89 -7.92
N ARG A 53 -12.19 16.22 -8.98
CA ARG A 53 -13.65 16.22 -8.91
C ARG A 53 -14.23 14.83 -8.70
N GLU A 54 -13.64 13.81 -9.31
CA GLU A 54 -14.08 12.42 -9.11
C GLU A 54 -13.79 11.96 -7.69
N VAL A 55 -12.57 12.23 -7.17
CA VAL A 55 -12.19 11.88 -5.79
C VAL A 55 -13.08 12.60 -4.78
N ALA A 56 -13.33 13.91 -4.97
CA ALA A 56 -14.20 14.66 -4.08
C ALA A 56 -15.64 14.14 -4.10
N ARG A 57 -16.16 13.77 -5.28
CA ARG A 57 -17.50 13.19 -5.42
C ARG A 57 -17.59 11.84 -4.73
N GLU A 58 -16.60 10.97 -4.89
CA GLU A 58 -16.54 9.67 -4.23
C GLU A 58 -16.47 9.81 -2.71
N ALA A 59 -15.70 10.79 -2.22
CA ALA A 59 -15.60 11.12 -0.80
C ALA A 59 -16.86 11.87 -0.25
N GLY A 60 -17.85 12.18 -1.08
CA GLY A 60 -19.06 12.90 -0.68
C GLY A 60 -18.84 14.35 -0.24
N ILE A 61 -17.81 15.03 -0.78
CA ILE A 61 -17.46 16.41 -0.42
C ILE A 61 -17.51 17.37 -1.62
N ALA A 62 -17.58 18.67 -1.31
CA ALA A 62 -17.35 19.69 -2.33
C ALA A 62 -15.86 19.72 -2.76
N PRO A 63 -15.56 19.94 -4.05
CA PRO A 63 -14.18 19.95 -4.56
C PRO A 63 -13.22 20.86 -3.78
N ASN A 64 -13.68 22.02 -3.32
CA ASN A 64 -12.86 22.93 -2.51
C ASN A 64 -12.44 22.37 -1.14
N SER A 65 -13.17 21.37 -0.62
CA SER A 65 -12.82 20.73 0.65
C SER A 65 -11.61 19.82 0.53
N PHE A 66 -11.28 19.34 -0.67
CA PHE A 66 -10.08 18.58 -0.99
C PHE A 66 -8.80 19.32 -0.58
N TYR A 67 -8.75 20.63 -0.88
CA TYR A 67 -7.55 21.46 -0.62
C TYR A 67 -7.22 21.67 0.87
N ARG A 68 -8.08 21.20 1.76
CA ARG A 68 -7.77 21.17 3.21
C ARG A 68 -6.82 20.05 3.58
N GLN A 69 -6.73 19.00 2.76
CA GLN A 69 -5.95 17.79 3.05
C GLN A 69 -4.79 17.59 2.07
N PHE A 70 -4.98 17.95 0.81
CA PHE A 70 -3.99 17.81 -0.25
C PHE A 70 -3.93 19.08 -1.09
N ARG A 71 -2.72 19.50 -1.43
CA ARG A 71 -2.49 20.66 -2.31
C ARG A 71 -2.99 20.42 -3.74
N ASP A 72 -2.77 19.21 -4.23
CA ASP A 72 -3.09 18.79 -5.60
C ASP A 72 -3.24 17.24 -5.68
N MET A 73 -3.55 16.75 -6.87
CA MET A 73 -3.67 15.31 -7.12
C MET A 73 -2.32 14.58 -7.04
N ASP A 74 -1.21 15.25 -7.33
CA ASP A 74 0.12 14.66 -7.23
C ASP A 74 0.47 14.34 -5.77
N GLU A 75 0.17 15.25 -4.84
CA GLU A 75 0.38 15.01 -3.41
C GLU A 75 -0.47 13.83 -2.90
N LEU A 76 -1.73 13.73 -3.35
CA LEU A 76 -2.59 12.59 -3.01
C LEU A 76 -2.00 11.28 -3.58
N THR A 77 -1.54 11.30 -4.83
CA THR A 77 -0.97 10.11 -5.49
C THR A 77 0.31 9.66 -4.80
N VAL A 78 1.20 10.58 -4.45
CA VAL A 78 2.42 10.25 -3.66
C VAL A 78 2.04 9.63 -2.32
N ALA A 79 1.02 10.16 -1.64
CA ALA A 79 0.55 9.58 -0.38
C ALA A 79 -0.03 8.17 -0.54
N LEU A 80 -0.71 7.88 -1.67
CA LEU A 80 -1.17 6.53 -2.00
C LEU A 80 0.01 5.57 -2.26
N ILE A 81 1.03 6.01 -2.99
CA ILE A 81 2.26 5.24 -3.23
C ILE A 81 2.94 4.90 -1.90
N ASP A 82 3.09 5.87 -1.01
CA ASP A 82 3.68 5.67 0.33
C ASP A 82 2.84 4.70 1.18
N LEU A 83 1.53 4.78 1.11
CA LEU A 83 0.62 3.86 1.80
C LEU A 83 0.77 2.43 1.26
N ALA A 84 0.78 2.29 -0.06
CA ALA A 84 0.95 1.01 -0.75
C ALA A 84 2.30 0.34 -0.40
N GLY A 85 3.39 1.11 -0.41
CA GLY A 85 4.71 0.63 -0.05
C GLY A 85 4.77 0.11 1.38
N ARG A 86 4.25 0.88 2.35
CA ARG A 86 4.20 0.45 3.76
C ARG A 86 3.37 -0.81 3.96
N SER A 87 2.18 -0.88 3.36
CA SER A 87 1.29 -2.04 3.47
C SER A 87 1.97 -3.31 2.95
N LEU A 88 2.53 -3.25 1.75
CA LEU A 88 3.19 -4.40 1.14
C LEU A 88 4.45 -4.84 1.93
N ARG A 89 5.27 -3.90 2.42
CA ARG A 89 6.43 -4.24 3.25
C ARG A 89 6.03 -4.99 4.51
N THR A 90 4.97 -4.55 5.19
CA THR A 90 4.44 -5.25 6.37
C THR A 90 4.04 -6.68 6.03
N ILE A 91 3.25 -6.88 4.98
CA ILE A 91 2.75 -8.19 4.57
C ILE A 91 3.89 -9.14 4.19
N ILE A 92 4.82 -8.68 3.36
CA ILE A 92 5.96 -9.49 2.92
C ILE A 92 6.94 -9.74 4.08
N GLY A 93 7.15 -8.75 4.95
CA GLY A 93 7.98 -8.90 6.15
C GLY A 93 7.44 -9.98 7.09
N GLU A 94 6.15 -9.97 7.37
CA GLU A 94 5.47 -11.01 8.16
C GLU A 94 5.56 -12.39 7.50
N ALA A 95 5.40 -12.48 6.18
CA ALA A 95 5.55 -13.74 5.44
C ALA A 95 6.97 -14.32 5.60
N ARG A 96 8.02 -13.47 5.48
CA ARG A 96 9.41 -13.88 5.69
C ARG A 96 9.66 -14.34 7.13
N GLN A 97 9.11 -13.65 8.11
CA GLN A 97 9.25 -14.04 9.53
C GLN A 97 8.59 -15.40 9.81
N ARG A 98 7.36 -15.60 9.32
CA ARG A 98 6.64 -16.88 9.45
C ARG A 98 7.39 -18.04 8.78
N ALA A 99 7.97 -17.82 7.60
CA ALA A 99 8.75 -18.83 6.90
C ALA A 99 10.04 -19.19 7.65
N ALA A 100 10.72 -18.21 8.24
CA ALA A 100 11.97 -18.44 8.99
C ALA A 100 11.77 -19.32 10.25
N SER A 101 10.54 -19.39 10.77
CA SER A 101 10.17 -20.26 11.90
C SER A 101 9.54 -21.60 11.49
N SER A 102 9.57 -21.95 10.21
CA SER A 102 8.98 -23.17 9.65
C SER A 102 9.97 -23.86 8.69
N ASP A 103 9.72 -25.13 8.36
CA ASP A 103 10.51 -25.89 7.36
C ASP A 103 10.24 -25.44 5.91
N ARG A 104 9.42 -24.41 5.72
CA ARG A 104 9.08 -23.90 4.39
C ARG A 104 10.17 -22.98 3.86
N SER A 105 10.41 -23.06 2.56
CA SER A 105 11.34 -22.15 1.89
C SER A 105 10.89 -20.70 2.01
N VAL A 106 11.70 -19.87 2.69
CA VAL A 106 11.44 -18.41 2.84
C VAL A 106 11.27 -17.74 1.48
N ILE A 107 12.08 -18.12 0.49
CA ILE A 107 12.02 -17.56 -0.87
C ILE A 107 10.65 -17.86 -1.49
N ARG A 108 10.27 -19.15 -1.52
CA ARG A 108 9.03 -19.57 -2.15
C ARG A 108 7.81 -18.93 -1.48
N LEU A 109 7.74 -18.94 -0.14
CA LEU A 109 6.62 -18.36 0.59
C LEU A 109 6.50 -16.85 0.35
N SER A 110 7.63 -16.13 0.28
CA SER A 110 7.62 -14.69 -0.03
C SER A 110 7.09 -14.41 -1.43
N VAL A 111 7.45 -15.23 -2.42
CA VAL A 111 6.95 -15.11 -3.80
C VAL A 111 5.46 -15.45 -3.86
N GLU A 112 5.03 -16.54 -3.22
CA GLU A 112 3.61 -16.92 -3.14
C GLU A 112 2.78 -15.80 -2.50
N THR A 113 3.24 -15.24 -1.36
CA THR A 113 2.55 -14.13 -0.70
C THR A 113 2.48 -12.89 -1.59
N PHE A 114 3.56 -12.57 -2.33
CA PHE A 114 3.54 -11.45 -3.28
C PHE A 114 2.50 -11.67 -4.38
N MET A 115 2.44 -12.86 -4.96
CA MET A 115 1.47 -13.23 -6.01
C MET A 115 0.03 -13.25 -5.46
N GLU A 116 -0.18 -13.72 -4.23
CA GLU A 116 -1.47 -13.65 -3.54
C GLU A 116 -1.95 -12.19 -3.38
N GLN A 117 -1.06 -11.28 -2.97
CA GLN A 117 -1.38 -9.85 -2.88
C GLN A 117 -1.66 -9.24 -4.26
N LEU A 118 -0.94 -9.66 -5.30
CA LEU A 118 -1.17 -9.21 -6.67
C LEU A 118 -2.57 -9.60 -7.18
N ARG A 119 -3.08 -10.77 -6.78
CA ARG A 119 -4.40 -11.31 -7.17
C ARG A 119 -5.52 -10.93 -6.21
N ALA A 120 -5.19 -10.59 -4.98
CA ALA A 120 -6.14 -9.98 -4.08
C ALA A 120 -6.67 -8.67 -4.70
N ASP A 121 -7.90 -8.29 -4.39
CA ASP A 121 -8.44 -6.98 -4.82
C ASP A 121 -7.71 -5.83 -4.08
N ASP A 122 -6.41 -5.99 -3.89
CA ASP A 122 -5.54 -5.01 -3.26
C ASP A 122 -5.02 -4.02 -4.30
N ARG A 123 -5.81 -2.97 -4.49
CA ARG A 123 -5.53 -1.86 -5.41
C ARG A 123 -4.21 -1.15 -5.09
N LEU A 124 -3.70 -1.28 -3.86
CA LEU A 124 -2.45 -0.65 -3.42
C LEU A 124 -1.24 -1.20 -4.16
N LEU A 125 -1.12 -2.53 -4.32
CA LEU A 125 -0.02 -3.12 -5.08
C LEU A 125 -0.05 -2.68 -6.55
N HIS A 126 -1.24 -2.59 -7.14
CA HIS A 126 -1.40 -2.09 -8.52
C HIS A 126 -0.92 -0.65 -8.67
N VAL A 127 -1.12 0.22 -7.66
CA VAL A 127 -0.57 1.59 -7.66
C VAL A 127 0.96 1.56 -7.76
N LEU A 128 1.64 0.77 -6.93
CA LEU A 128 3.10 0.66 -6.97
C LEU A 128 3.62 0.16 -8.32
N LEU A 129 3.00 -0.87 -8.88
CA LEU A 129 3.46 -1.50 -10.12
C LEU A 129 3.24 -0.61 -11.36
N ARG A 130 2.16 0.17 -11.39
CA ARG A 130 1.79 0.98 -12.57
C ARG A 130 2.40 2.38 -12.55
N GLU A 131 2.38 3.07 -11.43
CA GLU A 131 2.83 4.46 -11.37
C GLU A 131 4.36 4.60 -11.51
N GLY A 132 5.11 3.55 -11.20
CA GLY A 132 6.56 3.51 -11.40
C GLY A 132 7.00 3.56 -12.86
N THR A 133 6.12 3.17 -13.80
CA THR A 133 6.44 3.14 -15.24
C THR A 133 5.78 4.24 -16.04
N ALA A 134 4.51 4.55 -15.76
CA ALA A 134 3.69 5.46 -16.56
C ALA A 134 3.40 6.81 -15.89
N GLY A 135 3.71 6.96 -14.60
CA GLY A 135 3.41 8.15 -13.81
C GLY A 135 4.32 9.35 -14.09
N SER A 136 4.01 10.47 -13.45
CA SER A 136 4.85 11.68 -13.44
C SER A 136 6.22 11.40 -12.78
N ASP A 137 7.19 12.30 -12.93
CA ASP A 137 8.49 12.16 -12.28
C ASP A 137 8.36 12.12 -10.75
N ALA A 138 7.40 12.85 -10.17
CA ALA A 138 7.10 12.79 -8.74
C ALA A 138 6.65 11.38 -8.31
N PHE A 139 5.84 10.70 -9.12
CA PHE A 139 5.36 9.34 -8.85
C PHE A 139 6.50 8.32 -8.99
N LYS A 140 7.31 8.43 -10.05
CA LYS A 140 8.48 7.57 -10.24
C LYS A 140 9.46 7.68 -9.06
N HIS A 141 9.72 8.90 -8.59
CA HIS A 141 10.56 9.11 -7.41
C HIS A 141 9.93 8.54 -6.13
N ALA A 142 8.61 8.64 -5.96
CA ALA A 142 7.92 8.04 -4.82
C ALA A 142 8.02 6.51 -4.85
N VAL A 143 7.75 5.88 -5.99
CA VAL A 143 7.89 4.42 -6.17
C VAL A 143 9.35 4.00 -5.94
N ASP A 144 10.32 4.71 -6.51
CA ASP A 144 11.75 4.39 -6.34
C ASP A 144 12.18 4.46 -4.87
N ARG A 145 11.68 5.46 -4.12
CA ARG A 145 11.89 5.56 -2.67
C ARG A 145 11.30 4.36 -1.93
N GLU A 146 10.08 3.93 -2.25
CA GLU A 146 9.48 2.75 -1.64
C GLU A 146 10.25 1.47 -1.97
N LEU A 147 10.73 1.31 -3.21
CA LEU A 147 11.60 0.19 -3.59
C LEU A 147 12.91 0.18 -2.82
N ASN A 148 13.52 1.35 -2.57
CA ASN A 148 14.73 1.45 -1.75
C ASN A 148 14.47 0.99 -0.30
N TYR A 149 13.31 1.27 0.28
CA TYR A 149 12.94 0.73 1.59
C TYR A 149 12.81 -0.81 1.58
N PHE A 150 12.22 -1.39 0.53
CA PHE A 150 12.20 -2.85 0.36
C PHE A 150 13.61 -3.43 0.24
N GLU A 151 14.49 -2.78 -0.51
CA GLU A 151 15.89 -3.18 -0.69
C GLU A 151 16.63 -3.21 0.64
N ASP A 152 16.47 -2.18 1.48
CA ASP A 152 17.12 -2.08 2.78
C ASP A 152 16.62 -3.14 3.77
N GLU A 153 15.29 -3.33 3.88
CA GLU A 153 14.70 -4.36 4.75
C GLU A 153 15.13 -5.77 4.31
N LEU A 154 15.07 -6.05 2.99
CA LEU A 154 15.49 -7.34 2.45
C LEU A 154 16.98 -7.60 2.68
N ARG A 155 17.83 -6.57 2.55
CA ARG A 155 19.27 -6.68 2.83
C ARG A 155 19.53 -7.14 4.26
N VAL A 156 18.83 -6.57 5.23
CA VAL A 156 18.95 -6.98 6.63
C VAL A 156 18.53 -8.43 6.82
N ASP A 157 17.40 -8.82 6.24
CA ASP A 157 16.90 -10.20 6.31
C ASP A 157 17.86 -11.22 5.65
N LEU A 158 18.40 -10.89 4.47
CA LEU A 158 19.37 -11.76 3.77
C LEU A 158 20.64 -11.97 4.60
N ILE A 159 21.18 -10.92 5.22
CA ILE A 159 22.36 -11.01 6.09
C ILE A 159 22.04 -11.88 7.30
N ARG A 160 20.90 -11.67 7.95
CA ARG A 160 20.46 -12.44 9.12
C ARG A 160 20.29 -13.92 8.81
N LEU A 161 19.62 -14.25 7.69
CA LEU A 161 19.40 -15.63 7.26
C LEU A 161 20.72 -16.33 6.88
N ALA A 162 21.62 -15.64 6.18
CA ALA A 162 22.93 -16.19 5.86
C ALA A 162 23.75 -16.48 7.13
N ALA A 163 23.73 -15.55 8.10
CA ALA A 163 24.44 -15.74 9.36
C ALA A 163 23.91 -16.92 10.18
N ALA A 164 22.60 -17.16 10.17
CA ALA A 164 21.98 -18.33 10.82
C ALA A 164 22.49 -19.66 10.25
N ASP A 165 22.80 -19.69 8.94
CA ASP A 165 23.39 -20.84 8.24
C ASP A 165 24.94 -20.88 8.34
N GLY A 166 25.57 -19.99 9.12
CA GLY A 166 27.05 -19.85 9.17
C GLY A 166 27.66 -19.33 7.87
N ALA A 167 26.88 -18.80 6.96
CA ALA A 167 27.30 -18.29 5.66
C ALA A 167 27.47 -16.77 5.64
N ARG A 168 28.20 -16.27 4.63
CA ARG A 168 28.32 -14.85 4.31
C ARG A 168 27.75 -14.59 2.92
N LEU A 169 27.42 -13.34 2.65
CA LEU A 169 26.96 -12.89 1.32
C LEU A 169 27.98 -11.91 0.73
N HIS A 170 28.28 -12.08 -0.53
CA HIS A 170 28.98 -11.08 -1.33
C HIS A 170 27.95 -10.02 -1.77
N GLU A 171 28.30 -8.75 -1.59
CA GLU A 171 27.48 -7.60 -2.00
C GLU A 171 25.97 -7.73 -1.63
N PRO A 172 25.60 -7.87 -0.34
CA PRO A 172 24.22 -8.10 0.04
C PRO A 172 23.27 -6.94 -0.37
N ALA A 173 23.79 -5.71 -0.49
CA ALA A 173 23.04 -4.57 -0.99
C ALA A 173 22.69 -4.74 -2.48
N LEU A 174 23.62 -5.24 -3.29
CA LEU A 174 23.37 -5.51 -4.70
C LEU A 174 22.40 -6.68 -4.88
N ALA A 175 22.54 -7.73 -4.06
CA ALA A 175 21.61 -8.88 -4.09
C ALA A 175 20.18 -8.45 -3.73
N SER A 176 19.99 -7.69 -2.66
CA SER A 176 18.65 -7.19 -2.28
C SER A 176 18.05 -6.29 -3.35
N LYS A 177 18.85 -5.40 -3.95
CA LYS A 177 18.42 -4.55 -5.06
C LYS A 177 17.97 -5.37 -6.26
N ALA A 178 18.81 -6.35 -6.69
CA ALA A 178 18.47 -7.21 -7.84
C ALA A 178 17.18 -7.99 -7.59
N ILE A 179 17.01 -8.57 -6.40
CA ILE A 179 15.80 -9.30 -6.02
C ILE A 179 14.57 -8.39 -6.05
N THR A 180 14.60 -7.24 -5.38
CA THR A 180 13.47 -6.31 -5.31
C THR A 180 13.06 -5.86 -6.70
N ARG A 181 14.01 -5.37 -7.52
CA ARG A 181 13.71 -4.89 -8.87
C ARG A 181 13.17 -5.99 -9.77
N LEU A 182 13.69 -7.21 -9.67
CA LEU A 182 13.20 -8.37 -10.42
C LEU A 182 11.75 -8.73 -10.04
N VAL A 183 11.45 -8.82 -8.73
CA VAL A 183 10.10 -9.15 -8.24
C VAL A 183 9.08 -8.13 -8.72
N PHE A 184 9.39 -6.83 -8.61
CA PHE A 184 8.47 -5.78 -9.06
C PHE A 184 8.32 -5.76 -10.59
N ALA A 185 9.38 -5.97 -11.35
CA ALA A 185 9.29 -6.04 -12.82
C ALA A 185 8.42 -7.22 -13.29
N MET A 186 8.61 -8.41 -12.69
CA MET A 186 7.77 -9.56 -12.99
C MET A 186 6.33 -9.39 -12.49
N GLY A 187 6.14 -8.75 -11.34
CA GLY A 187 4.81 -8.38 -10.84
C GLY A 187 4.06 -7.47 -11.80
N ALA A 188 4.73 -6.44 -12.32
CA ALA A 188 4.14 -5.54 -13.32
C ALA A 188 3.68 -6.28 -14.58
N THR A 189 4.46 -7.28 -15.02
CA THR A 189 4.07 -8.14 -16.16
C THR A 189 2.92 -9.08 -15.77
N ALA A 190 2.94 -9.63 -14.56
CA ALA A 190 1.95 -10.60 -14.08
C ALA A 190 0.53 -9.99 -13.92
N VAL A 191 0.43 -8.68 -13.64
CA VAL A 191 -0.87 -7.97 -13.54
C VAL A 191 -1.74 -8.20 -14.77
N ASP A 192 -1.13 -8.23 -15.97
CA ASP A 192 -1.84 -8.34 -17.24
C ASP A 192 -1.98 -9.80 -17.73
N LEU A 193 -1.43 -10.78 -16.98
CA LEU A 193 -1.53 -12.19 -17.31
C LEU A 193 -2.69 -12.86 -16.56
N PRO A 194 -3.29 -13.91 -17.15
CA PRO A 194 -4.35 -14.66 -16.50
C PRO A 194 -3.81 -15.45 -15.30
N PRO A 195 -4.62 -15.65 -14.23
CA PRO A 195 -4.19 -16.33 -12.98
C PRO A 195 -3.69 -17.77 -13.17
N GLU A 196 -4.09 -18.44 -14.26
CA GLU A 196 -3.63 -19.78 -14.61
C GLU A 196 -2.13 -19.85 -14.88
N LYS A 197 -1.49 -18.70 -15.13
CA LYS A 197 -0.03 -18.55 -15.27
C LYS A 197 0.72 -18.40 -13.96
N ASP A 198 0.03 -18.16 -12.87
CA ASP A 198 0.68 -17.89 -11.57
C ASP A 198 1.59 -19.02 -11.08
N PRO A 199 1.23 -20.33 -11.19
CA PRO A 199 2.14 -21.39 -10.77
C PRO A 199 3.47 -21.40 -11.54
N GLU A 200 3.44 -21.12 -12.82
CA GLU A 200 4.64 -21.02 -13.67
C GLU A 200 5.49 -19.81 -13.26
N LEU A 201 4.85 -18.64 -13.06
CA LEU A 201 5.54 -17.42 -12.64
C LEU A 201 6.18 -17.55 -11.25
N ILE A 202 5.47 -18.17 -10.29
CA ILE A 202 5.98 -18.43 -8.94
C ILE A 202 7.22 -19.31 -9.01
N GLU A 203 7.19 -20.38 -9.82
CA GLU A 203 8.32 -21.28 -9.97
C GLU A 203 9.52 -20.56 -10.61
N GLN A 204 9.31 -19.86 -11.72
CA GLN A 204 10.34 -19.09 -12.41
C GLN A 204 10.97 -18.06 -11.49
N LEU A 205 10.17 -17.25 -10.80
CA LEU A 205 10.65 -16.22 -9.90
C LEU A 205 11.42 -16.85 -8.71
N THR A 206 10.90 -17.92 -8.12
CA THR A 206 11.57 -18.65 -7.05
C THR A 206 12.95 -19.14 -7.48
N GLN A 207 13.09 -19.68 -8.68
CA GLN A 207 14.38 -20.15 -9.22
C GLN A 207 15.34 -18.98 -9.48
N MET A 208 14.88 -17.88 -10.07
CA MET A 208 15.70 -16.69 -10.26
C MET A 208 16.24 -16.13 -8.95
N LEU A 209 15.39 -16.04 -7.91
CA LEU A 209 15.83 -15.59 -6.58
C LEU A 209 16.83 -16.54 -5.94
N ARG A 210 16.63 -17.86 -6.08
CA ARG A 210 17.61 -18.86 -5.63
C ARG A 210 18.96 -18.68 -6.32
N MET A 211 18.98 -18.45 -7.63
CA MET A 211 20.24 -18.22 -8.37
C MET A 211 20.96 -16.97 -7.86
N ILE A 212 20.26 -15.87 -7.61
CA ILE A 212 20.85 -14.63 -7.06
C ILE A 212 21.46 -14.90 -5.69
N ILE A 213 20.72 -15.53 -4.78
CA ILE A 213 21.16 -15.77 -3.40
C ILE A 213 22.31 -16.79 -3.37
N THR A 214 22.21 -17.86 -4.16
CA THR A 214 23.29 -18.88 -4.26
C THR A 214 24.55 -18.26 -4.85
N GLY A 215 24.42 -17.44 -5.90
CA GLY A 215 25.55 -16.71 -6.48
C GLY A 215 26.22 -15.79 -5.45
N ALA A 216 25.44 -15.01 -4.69
CA ALA A 216 25.97 -14.15 -3.64
C ALA A 216 26.67 -14.94 -2.50
N ARG A 217 26.18 -16.13 -2.14
CA ARG A 217 26.83 -17.03 -1.17
C ARG A 217 28.14 -17.60 -1.72
N THR A 218 28.13 -18.08 -2.96
CA THR A 218 29.33 -18.68 -3.59
C THR A 218 30.46 -17.66 -3.78
N LEU A 219 30.11 -16.46 -4.24
CA LEU A 219 31.09 -15.38 -4.45
C LEU A 219 31.70 -14.87 -3.14
N ALA A 220 31.02 -14.99 -2.01
CA ALA A 220 31.56 -14.59 -0.71
C ALA A 220 32.77 -15.47 -0.27
N GLY A 221 32.86 -16.70 -0.77
CA GLY A 221 34.00 -17.63 -0.53
C GLY A 221 35.04 -17.68 -1.64
N SER A 222 34.81 -16.94 -2.74
CA SER A 222 35.67 -16.94 -3.92
C SER A 222 36.62 -15.75 -3.94
N PRO A 223 37.86 -15.88 -4.48
CA PRO A 223 38.70 -14.70 -4.74
C PRO A 223 38.00 -13.76 -5.74
N PRO A 224 38.31 -12.46 -5.69
CA PRO A 224 37.67 -11.49 -6.59
C PRO A 224 37.89 -11.87 -8.06
N LEU A 225 36.84 -11.86 -8.85
CA LEU A 225 36.92 -12.02 -10.30
C LEU A 225 37.76 -10.86 -10.85
N ARG A 226 38.85 -11.19 -11.54
CA ARG A 226 39.73 -10.22 -12.21
C ARG A 226 39.12 -9.72 -13.50
#